data_a9a5bbb16c2c775988097836361ac94c
#
_entry.id   a9a5bbb16c2c775988097836361ac94c
#
_cell.length_a   1.000
_cell.length_b   1.000
_cell.length_c   1.000
_cell.angle_alpha   90.00
_cell.angle_beta   90.00
_cell.angle_gamma   90.00
#
_symmetry.space_group_name_H-M   'P 1'
#
loop_
_entity.id
_entity.type
_entity.pdbx_description
1 polymer ?
#
loop_
_entity_poly.entity_id
_entity_poly.type
_entity_poly.pdbx_seq_one_letter_code
_entity_poly.pdbx_strand_id
1 'polypeptide(L)'
;GEYLIIATTRPETLLGDTAIAVNPNDERYKKLIGKKAIIPLVDREVPIIADEYVDIDFGSGCVKITPAHDFNDYDIGNRHSLEVINCMNLDGTISNDDFIPKNLRGLDRFDARKIVIQELENLNQIEKIEDYTVQLPVGDRSKSILEPMITEQWFVKTKDIANDAIQAVETDAIKFIPKNWEKTYFEWMYNIQDWCISRQIWWGHRIPAWYDQEGNVYVGLSEKDVRVKNNLSEEIVLVQDEDVLDTWFSSALWPFSTLGWPEETSELKKFYPTSLLVTGFDIIFFWVARMIMMGLHVQNEVPFKDILIHGLVRDSKGRKMSKSLGNTIDPLELSENHGADALRFSLIEKASPGQDVPFDEEWTVAAKKFGNKVWNAAKFVHLYTDNSNNLKIDEIKCPENVWIITRFNKVLKEFDSLFKDYKVSDAYKVFYNFLWSDLFDWYFELSKNLIADDSNKLETSHVLRSVFLDSLKILNPAMPHITEEIWSSFDDTLLIDNVWPT
;
A
#
# COMPACT_ATOMS: atom_id res chain seq x y z
N GLY A 1 17.40 -8.36 -54.48
CA GLY A 1 18.25 -8.11 -53.28
C GLY A 1 17.99 -9.19 -52.26
N GLU A 2 18.90 -9.34 -51.32
CA GLU A 2 18.64 -10.16 -50.12
C GLU A 2 17.64 -9.42 -49.24
N TYR A 3 16.74 -10.12 -48.55
CA TYR A 3 15.76 -9.54 -47.64
C TYR A 3 15.69 -10.33 -46.36
N LEU A 4 15.23 -9.68 -45.28
CA LEU A 4 14.94 -10.27 -43.99
C LEU A 4 13.44 -10.28 -43.77
N ILE A 5 12.91 -11.39 -43.25
CA ILE A 5 11.51 -11.49 -42.87
C ILE A 5 11.38 -11.17 -41.38
N ILE A 6 10.55 -10.21 -41.04
CA ILE A 6 10.19 -9.88 -39.66
C ILE A 6 8.71 -10.16 -39.45
N ALA A 7 8.33 -10.60 -38.26
CA ALA A 7 6.96 -10.76 -37.83
C ALA A 7 6.62 -9.66 -36.81
N THR A 8 5.50 -8.96 -37.05
CA THR A 8 5.05 -7.91 -36.12
C THR A 8 3.52 -7.90 -36.01
N THR A 9 3.03 -7.62 -34.83
CA THR A 9 1.61 -7.33 -34.55
C THR A 9 1.28 -5.83 -34.65
N ARG A 10 2.33 -4.99 -34.82
CA ARG A 10 2.23 -3.52 -34.82
C ARG A 10 2.98 -2.91 -36.00
N PRO A 11 2.51 -3.16 -37.25
CA PRO A 11 3.22 -2.67 -38.45
C PRO A 11 3.33 -1.13 -38.55
N GLU A 12 2.43 -0.38 -37.91
CA GLU A 12 2.48 1.09 -37.83
C GLU A 12 3.73 1.62 -37.11
N THR A 13 4.32 0.85 -36.19
CA THR A 13 5.54 1.28 -35.48
C THR A 13 6.83 1.08 -36.29
N LEU A 14 6.75 0.43 -37.45
CA LEU A 14 7.85 0.29 -38.41
C LEU A 14 8.47 1.64 -38.79
N LEU A 15 7.67 2.69 -38.76
CA LEU A 15 8.10 4.07 -39.04
C LEU A 15 9.17 4.56 -38.03
N GLY A 16 9.24 3.99 -36.83
CA GLY A 16 10.20 4.31 -35.76
C GLY A 16 11.31 3.26 -35.60
N ASP A 17 11.44 2.24 -36.45
CA ASP A 17 12.44 1.21 -36.32
C ASP A 17 13.86 1.76 -36.49
N THR A 18 14.78 1.35 -35.61
CA THR A 18 16.18 1.80 -35.61
C THR A 18 17.20 0.68 -35.69
N ALA A 19 16.78 -0.58 -35.60
CA ALA A 19 17.62 -1.76 -35.87
C ALA A 19 16.76 -2.97 -36.24
N ILE A 20 17.43 -4.01 -36.75
CA ILE A 20 16.92 -5.38 -36.81
C ILE A 20 17.85 -6.22 -35.95
N ALA A 21 17.28 -6.94 -34.95
CA ALA A 21 18.04 -7.84 -34.09
C ALA A 21 17.92 -9.29 -34.56
N VAL A 22 19.01 -10.03 -34.45
CA VAL A 22 19.11 -11.47 -34.68
C VAL A 22 19.90 -12.12 -33.56
N ASN A 23 19.66 -13.39 -33.32
CA ASN A 23 20.45 -14.10 -32.29
C ASN A 23 21.88 -14.35 -32.79
N PRO A 24 22.92 -14.09 -32.00
CA PRO A 24 24.34 -14.31 -32.41
C PRO A 24 24.63 -15.76 -32.75
N ASN A 25 23.86 -16.72 -32.25
CA ASN A 25 24.03 -18.13 -32.50
C ASN A 25 23.17 -18.67 -33.67
N ASP A 26 22.41 -17.80 -34.34
CA ASP A 26 21.58 -18.21 -35.49
C ASP A 26 22.44 -18.20 -36.78
N GLU A 27 22.77 -19.36 -37.24
CA GLU A 27 23.59 -19.53 -38.46
C GLU A 27 22.93 -18.95 -39.73
N ARG A 28 21.60 -18.78 -39.73
CA ARG A 28 20.88 -18.20 -40.88
C ARG A 28 21.26 -16.73 -41.11
N TYR A 29 21.53 -16.00 -40.05
CA TYR A 29 21.70 -14.55 -40.06
C TYR A 29 23.10 -14.08 -39.68
N LYS A 30 23.96 -14.97 -39.21
CA LYS A 30 25.31 -14.66 -38.69
C LYS A 30 26.16 -13.81 -39.66
N LYS A 31 26.01 -14.02 -40.97
CA LYS A 31 26.74 -13.26 -42.02
C LYS A 31 26.17 -11.87 -42.26
N LEU A 32 25.01 -11.59 -41.72
CA LEU A 32 24.30 -10.30 -41.89
C LEU A 32 24.57 -9.35 -40.72
N ILE A 33 25.04 -9.86 -39.58
CA ILE A 33 25.37 -9.05 -38.41
C ILE A 33 26.41 -7.97 -38.80
N GLY A 34 26.13 -6.72 -38.41
CA GLY A 34 26.96 -5.56 -38.75
C GLY A 34 26.71 -4.98 -40.15
N LYS A 35 25.89 -5.62 -40.97
CA LYS A 35 25.38 -5.01 -42.21
C LYS A 35 24.18 -4.08 -41.93
N LYS A 36 23.70 -3.42 -42.95
CA LYS A 36 22.54 -2.54 -42.89
C LYS A 36 21.34 -3.14 -43.66
N ALA A 37 20.16 -2.89 -43.15
CA ALA A 37 18.88 -3.13 -43.81
C ALA A 37 18.17 -1.81 -44.07
N ILE A 38 17.30 -1.77 -45.05
CA ILE A 38 16.49 -0.60 -45.36
C ILE A 38 15.06 -0.85 -44.84
N ILE A 39 14.55 0.04 -43.99
CA ILE A 39 13.18 0.00 -43.54
C ILE A 39 12.27 0.59 -44.62
N PRO A 40 11.29 -0.18 -45.12
CA PRO A 40 10.38 0.29 -46.17
C PRO A 40 9.54 1.48 -45.67
N LEU A 41 8.96 2.20 -46.61
CA LEU A 41 8.13 3.40 -46.45
C LEU A 41 8.85 4.65 -45.96
N VAL A 42 9.92 4.49 -45.15
CA VAL A 42 10.74 5.60 -44.65
C VAL A 42 12.16 5.60 -45.22
N ASP A 43 12.54 4.60 -46.03
CA ASP A 43 13.83 4.43 -46.67
C ASP A 43 15.04 4.61 -45.75
N ARG A 44 14.85 4.27 -44.44
CA ARG A 44 15.87 4.42 -43.40
C ARG A 44 16.80 3.22 -43.42
N GLU A 45 18.10 3.48 -43.48
CA GLU A 45 19.13 2.47 -43.26
C GLU A 45 19.32 2.22 -41.76
N VAL A 46 19.14 0.98 -41.31
CA VAL A 46 19.33 0.55 -39.90
C VAL A 46 20.32 -0.60 -39.80
N PRO A 47 21.09 -0.69 -38.71
CA PRO A 47 22.02 -1.80 -38.50
C PRO A 47 21.29 -3.12 -38.22
N ILE A 48 21.90 -4.23 -38.63
CA ILE A 48 21.56 -5.58 -38.19
C ILE A 48 22.46 -5.90 -37.00
N ILE A 49 21.87 -6.02 -35.80
CA ILE A 49 22.57 -6.22 -34.52
C ILE A 49 22.43 -7.66 -34.03
N ALA A 50 23.38 -8.10 -33.21
CA ALA A 50 23.32 -9.38 -32.52
C ALA A 50 22.85 -9.19 -31.08
N ASP A 51 21.74 -9.80 -30.70
CA ASP A 51 21.24 -9.76 -29.32
C ASP A 51 20.65 -11.11 -28.90
N GLU A 52 21.04 -11.60 -27.73
CA GLU A 52 20.58 -12.89 -27.19
C GLU A 52 19.11 -12.90 -26.80
N TYR A 53 18.46 -11.73 -26.73
CA TYR A 53 17.01 -11.60 -26.51
C TYR A 53 16.21 -12.29 -27.61
N VAL A 54 16.73 -12.32 -28.84
CA VAL A 54 16.01 -12.91 -29.98
C VAL A 54 15.96 -14.43 -29.86
N ASP A 55 14.78 -14.99 -29.80
CA ASP A 55 14.54 -16.42 -29.83
C ASP A 55 14.68 -16.96 -31.27
N ILE A 56 15.60 -17.90 -31.46
CA ILE A 56 15.91 -18.50 -32.78
C ILE A 56 14.70 -19.27 -33.37
N ASP A 57 13.90 -19.85 -32.49
CA ASP A 57 12.78 -20.72 -32.87
C ASP A 57 11.44 -19.98 -32.95
N PHE A 58 11.40 -18.71 -32.54
CA PHE A 58 10.18 -17.91 -32.57
C PHE A 58 10.09 -17.06 -33.86
N GLY A 59 8.97 -17.20 -34.57
CA GLY A 59 8.72 -16.47 -35.80
C GLY A 59 9.76 -16.69 -36.87
N SER A 60 10.36 -15.61 -37.39
CA SER A 60 11.43 -15.69 -38.39
C SER A 60 12.84 -15.76 -37.79
N GLY A 61 12.98 -15.57 -36.47
CA GLY A 61 14.28 -15.40 -35.80
C GLY A 61 14.91 -14.01 -36.04
N CYS A 62 14.13 -13.07 -36.61
CA CYS A 62 14.49 -11.66 -36.78
C CYS A 62 13.46 -10.80 -36.10
N VAL A 63 13.90 -9.81 -35.33
CA VAL A 63 13.01 -8.86 -34.62
C VAL A 63 13.36 -7.45 -35.04
N LYS A 64 12.34 -6.66 -35.42
CA LYS A 64 12.47 -5.22 -35.60
C LYS A 64 12.65 -4.55 -34.23
N ILE A 65 13.44 -3.54 -34.10
CA ILE A 65 13.70 -2.84 -32.84
C ILE A 65 13.22 -1.40 -32.96
N THR A 66 12.20 -1.09 -32.13
CA THR A 66 11.55 0.24 -32.06
C THR A 66 11.63 0.76 -30.62
N PRO A 67 12.77 1.31 -30.18
CA PRO A 67 13.00 1.67 -28.77
C PRO A 67 11.99 2.64 -28.18
N ALA A 68 11.37 3.48 -29.01
CA ALA A 68 10.35 4.44 -28.55
C ALA A 68 9.00 3.80 -28.19
N HIS A 69 8.70 2.59 -28.65
CA HIS A 69 7.34 2.03 -28.62
C HIS A 69 7.23 0.62 -28.06
N ASP A 70 8.32 0.06 -27.51
CA ASP A 70 8.33 -1.23 -26.84
C ASP A 70 9.38 -1.24 -25.72
N PHE A 71 9.03 -1.82 -24.55
CA PHE A 71 9.92 -1.85 -23.38
C PHE A 71 11.17 -2.70 -23.63
N ASN A 72 11.00 -3.87 -24.25
CA ASN A 72 12.15 -4.75 -24.53
C ASN A 72 13.05 -4.14 -25.60
N ASP A 73 12.46 -3.52 -26.62
CA ASP A 73 13.19 -2.82 -27.68
C ASP A 73 13.96 -1.61 -27.11
N TYR A 74 13.42 -0.94 -26.08
CA TYR A 74 14.10 0.14 -25.36
C TYR A 74 15.36 -0.36 -24.66
N ASP A 75 15.26 -1.50 -23.95
CA ASP A 75 16.41 -2.11 -23.28
C ASP A 75 17.48 -2.56 -24.27
N ILE A 76 17.06 -3.13 -25.42
CA ILE A 76 17.97 -3.48 -26.52
C ILE A 76 18.60 -2.21 -27.09
N GLY A 77 17.80 -1.17 -27.31
CA GLY A 77 18.27 0.13 -27.78
C GLY A 77 19.38 0.72 -26.90
N ASN A 78 19.18 0.66 -25.58
CA ASN A 78 20.19 1.13 -24.61
C ASN A 78 21.49 0.29 -24.67
N ARG A 79 21.39 -1.05 -24.74
CA ARG A 79 22.55 -1.93 -24.82
C ARG A 79 23.39 -1.69 -26.08
N HIS A 80 22.71 -1.36 -27.19
CA HIS A 80 23.35 -1.17 -28.48
C HIS A 80 23.52 0.30 -28.89
N SER A 81 23.18 1.24 -27.99
CA SER A 81 23.23 2.71 -28.25
C SER A 81 22.49 3.12 -29.52
N LEU A 82 21.30 2.56 -29.73
CA LEU A 82 20.45 2.86 -30.87
C LEU A 82 19.76 4.21 -30.71
N GLU A 83 19.46 4.83 -31.84
CA GLU A 83 18.62 6.03 -31.87
C GLU A 83 17.20 5.70 -31.39
N VAL A 84 16.56 6.65 -30.70
CA VAL A 84 15.19 6.54 -30.23
C VAL A 84 14.31 7.46 -31.09
N ILE A 85 13.50 6.86 -31.97
CA ILE A 85 12.65 7.59 -32.91
C ILE A 85 11.19 7.38 -32.51
N ASN A 86 10.57 8.43 -32.00
CA ASN A 86 9.14 8.44 -31.67
C ASN A 86 8.31 8.73 -32.95
N CYS A 87 7.38 7.84 -33.32
CA CYS A 87 6.52 8.01 -34.48
C CYS A 87 5.06 8.28 -34.11
N MET A 88 4.73 8.49 -32.82
CA MET A 88 3.35 8.75 -32.34
C MET A 88 3.27 9.98 -31.46
N ASN A 89 2.12 10.63 -31.46
CA ASN A 89 1.75 11.69 -30.53
C ASN A 89 1.14 11.12 -29.25
N LEU A 90 1.01 11.95 -28.20
CA LEU A 90 0.44 11.56 -26.91
C LEU A 90 -0.99 11.03 -26.97
N ASP A 91 -1.75 11.42 -27.99
CA ASP A 91 -3.11 10.94 -28.24
C ASP A 91 -3.18 9.64 -29.06
N GLY A 92 -2.03 9.06 -29.42
CA GLY A 92 -1.93 7.83 -30.19
C GLY A 92 -2.12 8.02 -31.69
N THR A 93 -2.11 9.25 -32.19
CA THR A 93 -2.02 9.54 -33.62
C THR A 93 -0.58 9.47 -34.11
N ILE A 94 -0.36 9.19 -35.39
CA ILE A 94 0.98 9.21 -36.00
C ILE A 94 1.52 10.64 -35.99
N SER A 95 2.81 10.81 -35.69
CA SER A 95 3.43 12.13 -35.59
C SER A 95 3.42 12.87 -36.94
N ASN A 96 3.59 14.20 -36.87
CA ASN A 96 3.66 15.04 -38.09
C ASN A 96 5.10 15.30 -38.54
N ASP A 97 6.08 14.58 -37.99
CA ASP A 97 7.49 14.75 -38.29
C ASP A 97 7.81 14.46 -39.75
N ASP A 98 8.86 15.11 -40.28
CA ASP A 98 9.18 15.06 -41.69
C ASP A 98 9.64 13.68 -42.20
N PHE A 99 10.13 12.83 -41.34
CA PHE A 99 10.48 11.45 -41.69
C PHE A 99 9.26 10.54 -41.90
N ILE A 100 8.07 10.95 -41.43
CA ILE A 100 6.82 10.22 -41.63
C ILE A 100 6.24 10.51 -43.01
N PRO A 101 5.82 9.48 -43.77
CA PRO A 101 5.09 9.68 -45.05
C PRO A 101 3.86 10.57 -44.86
N LYS A 102 3.68 11.54 -45.76
CA LYS A 102 2.64 12.58 -45.62
C LYS A 102 1.21 12.04 -45.49
N ASN A 103 0.92 10.92 -46.10
CA ASN A 103 -0.40 10.27 -46.08
C ASN A 103 -0.65 9.52 -44.75
N LEU A 104 0.35 9.37 -43.88
CA LEU A 104 0.20 8.74 -42.57
C LEU A 104 0.14 9.75 -41.44
N ARG A 105 0.62 10.99 -41.63
CA ARG A 105 0.70 12.02 -40.59
C ARG A 105 -0.65 12.36 -40.00
N GLY A 106 -0.73 12.41 -38.66
CA GLY A 106 -1.94 12.78 -37.91
C GLY A 106 -3.07 11.75 -37.93
N LEU A 107 -2.88 10.59 -38.56
CA LEU A 107 -3.88 9.51 -38.56
C LEU A 107 -3.89 8.77 -37.22
N ASP A 108 -5.07 8.29 -36.83
CA ASP A 108 -5.14 7.30 -35.74
C ASP A 108 -4.25 6.09 -36.08
N ARG A 109 -3.56 5.55 -35.10
CA ARG A 109 -2.60 4.45 -35.27
C ARG A 109 -3.20 3.20 -35.91
N PHE A 110 -4.46 2.88 -35.64
CA PHE A 110 -5.12 1.72 -36.28
C PHE A 110 -5.51 1.96 -37.71
N ASP A 111 -5.81 3.20 -38.07
CA ASP A 111 -6.04 3.56 -39.48
C ASP A 111 -4.72 3.63 -40.25
N ALA A 112 -3.68 4.17 -39.62
CA ALA A 112 -2.32 4.13 -40.18
C ALA A 112 -1.83 2.70 -40.38
N ARG A 113 -2.11 1.77 -39.50
CA ARG A 113 -1.79 0.33 -39.63
C ARG A 113 -2.35 -0.26 -40.93
N LYS A 114 -3.61 0.04 -41.21
CA LYS A 114 -4.27 -0.45 -42.47
C LYS A 114 -3.56 0.07 -43.73
N ILE A 115 -3.19 1.35 -43.71
CA ILE A 115 -2.51 1.99 -44.85
C ILE A 115 -1.07 1.44 -44.96
N VAL A 116 -0.34 1.28 -43.86
CA VAL A 116 1.01 0.69 -43.85
C VAL A 116 0.98 -0.71 -44.48
N ILE A 117 0.02 -1.55 -44.08
CA ILE A 117 -0.14 -2.90 -44.67
C ILE A 117 -0.41 -2.79 -46.19
N GLN A 118 -1.32 -1.94 -46.60
CA GLN A 118 -1.66 -1.78 -48.03
C GLN A 118 -0.46 -1.29 -48.85
N GLU A 119 0.33 -0.36 -48.34
CA GLU A 119 1.52 0.12 -49.03
C GLU A 119 2.62 -0.93 -49.12
N LEU A 120 2.84 -1.71 -48.05
CA LEU A 120 3.77 -2.84 -48.09
C LEU A 120 3.33 -3.94 -49.06
N GLU A 121 2.02 -4.19 -49.19
CA GLU A 121 1.47 -5.11 -50.19
C GLU A 121 1.77 -4.58 -51.62
N ASN A 122 1.53 -3.28 -51.86
CA ASN A 122 1.82 -2.66 -53.17
C ASN A 122 3.31 -2.74 -53.54
N LEU A 123 4.20 -2.72 -52.53
CA LEU A 123 5.65 -2.89 -52.71
C LEU A 123 6.09 -4.35 -52.81
N ASN A 124 5.18 -5.33 -52.71
CA ASN A 124 5.45 -6.76 -52.63
C ASN A 124 6.42 -7.11 -51.44
N GLN A 125 6.24 -6.45 -50.30
CA GLN A 125 7.06 -6.64 -49.11
C GLN A 125 6.30 -7.32 -47.97
N ILE A 126 5.15 -7.93 -48.24
CA ILE A 126 4.43 -8.79 -47.31
C ILE A 126 4.55 -10.24 -47.72
N GLU A 127 5.12 -11.06 -46.87
CA GLU A 127 5.20 -12.51 -47.09
C GLU A 127 3.85 -13.18 -46.73
N LYS A 128 3.27 -12.81 -45.58
CA LYS A 128 2.05 -13.44 -45.06
C LYS A 128 1.35 -12.55 -44.04
N ILE A 129 0.03 -12.61 -44.02
CA ILE A 129 -0.81 -12.04 -42.94
C ILE A 129 -1.55 -13.18 -42.26
N GLU A 130 -1.45 -13.27 -40.93
CA GLU A 130 -2.08 -14.31 -40.16
C GLU A 130 -2.86 -13.68 -38.98
N ASP A 131 -3.97 -14.31 -38.60
CA ASP A 131 -4.68 -13.94 -37.40
C ASP A 131 -3.85 -14.37 -36.17
N TYR A 132 -3.58 -13.40 -35.26
CA TYR A 132 -2.80 -13.62 -34.08
C TYR A 132 -3.49 -13.00 -32.86
N THR A 133 -3.59 -13.79 -31.77
CA THR A 133 -4.17 -13.31 -30.51
C THR A 133 -3.06 -12.77 -29.62
N VAL A 134 -3.12 -11.48 -29.28
CA VAL A 134 -2.15 -10.81 -28.41
C VAL A 134 -2.86 -10.22 -27.18
N GLN A 135 -2.19 -10.28 -26.03
CA GLN A 135 -2.63 -9.58 -24.83
C GLN A 135 -2.15 -8.14 -24.91
N LEU A 136 -3.09 -7.21 -24.88
CA LEU A 136 -2.79 -5.78 -24.93
C LEU A 136 -3.01 -5.16 -23.55
N PRO A 137 -2.10 -4.29 -23.06
CA PRO A 137 -2.34 -3.49 -21.88
C PRO A 137 -3.46 -2.50 -22.12
N VAL A 138 -4.38 -2.39 -21.16
CA VAL A 138 -5.51 -1.46 -21.22
C VAL A 138 -5.59 -0.64 -19.94
N GLY A 139 -6.03 0.60 -20.07
CA GLY A 139 -6.28 1.48 -18.93
C GLY A 139 -7.41 0.95 -18.06
N ASP A 140 -7.21 0.92 -16.75
CA ASP A 140 -8.17 0.34 -15.79
C ASP A 140 -9.58 0.98 -15.90
N ARG A 141 -9.64 2.28 -16.10
CA ARG A 141 -10.90 3.03 -16.14
C ARG A 141 -11.42 3.20 -17.56
N SER A 142 -10.58 3.69 -18.48
CA SER A 142 -10.97 4.00 -19.86
C SER A 142 -11.16 2.76 -20.71
N LYS A 143 -10.51 1.63 -20.36
CA LYS A 143 -10.40 0.42 -21.18
C LYS A 143 -9.74 0.67 -22.56
N SER A 144 -9.14 1.84 -22.73
CA SER A 144 -8.36 2.16 -23.93
C SER A 144 -7.05 1.38 -23.94
N ILE A 145 -6.62 0.98 -25.15
CA ILE A 145 -5.33 0.31 -25.35
C ILE A 145 -4.23 1.32 -25.05
N LEU A 146 -3.27 0.90 -24.19
CA LEU A 146 -2.11 1.70 -23.83
C LEU A 146 -1.00 1.50 -24.86
N GLU A 147 -0.41 2.60 -25.31
CA GLU A 147 0.76 2.61 -26.18
C GLU A 147 2.01 2.95 -25.34
N PRO A 148 3.05 2.11 -25.35
CA PRO A 148 4.34 2.48 -24.77
C PRO A 148 4.90 3.70 -25.47
N MET A 149 5.34 4.70 -24.70
CA MET A 149 5.92 5.93 -25.21
C MET A 149 7.00 6.44 -24.27
N ILE A 150 8.08 6.98 -24.84
CA ILE A 150 9.13 7.64 -24.06
C ILE A 150 8.77 9.10 -23.88
N THR A 151 8.74 9.55 -22.63
CA THR A 151 8.52 10.94 -22.24
C THR A 151 9.51 11.31 -21.14
N GLU A 152 9.83 12.59 -21.04
CA GLU A 152 10.60 13.10 -19.89
C GLU A 152 9.76 13.03 -18.63
N GLN A 153 10.32 12.49 -17.55
CA GLN A 153 9.64 12.27 -16.29
C GLN A 153 10.61 12.53 -15.14
N TRP A 154 10.06 12.86 -13.97
CA TRP A 154 10.84 12.93 -12.74
C TRP A 154 11.02 11.55 -12.11
N PHE A 155 12.26 11.22 -11.77
CA PHE A 155 12.60 9.94 -11.15
C PHE A 155 13.39 10.14 -9.85
N VAL A 156 13.12 9.26 -8.88
CA VAL A 156 14.00 9.04 -7.72
C VAL A 156 14.91 7.86 -8.02
N LYS A 157 16.23 8.04 -7.90
CA LYS A 157 17.22 6.95 -7.96
C LYS A 157 17.13 6.10 -6.71
N THR A 158 16.26 5.12 -6.73
CA THR A 158 15.91 4.31 -5.55
C THR A 158 17.02 3.37 -5.13
N LYS A 159 17.88 2.91 -6.03
CA LYS A 159 18.98 1.98 -5.72
C LYS A 159 19.95 2.53 -4.68
N ASP A 160 20.21 3.82 -4.73
CA ASP A 160 21.15 4.47 -3.81
C ASP A 160 20.62 4.52 -2.36
N ILE A 161 19.31 4.64 -2.18
CA ILE A 161 18.65 4.75 -0.88
C ILE A 161 18.02 3.43 -0.39
N ALA A 162 17.93 2.42 -1.24
CA ALA A 162 17.35 1.11 -0.91
C ALA A 162 18.25 0.26 -0.01
N ASN A 163 19.58 0.40 -0.13
CA ASN A 163 20.52 -0.40 0.64
C ASN A 163 20.38 -0.18 2.15
N ASP A 164 20.24 1.06 2.60
CA ASP A 164 20.06 1.41 4.01
C ASP A 164 18.71 0.86 4.52
N ALA A 165 17.67 0.91 3.67
CA ALA A 165 16.36 0.38 3.99
C ALA A 165 16.35 -1.16 4.10
N ILE A 166 17.09 -1.86 3.25
CA ILE A 166 17.30 -3.31 3.34
C ILE A 166 18.02 -3.64 4.65
N GLN A 167 19.13 -2.96 4.92
CA GLN A 167 19.93 -3.18 6.12
C GLN A 167 19.13 -2.95 7.41
N ALA A 168 18.26 -1.95 7.45
CA ALA A 168 17.42 -1.66 8.61
C ALA A 168 16.50 -2.84 9.00
N VAL A 169 16.03 -3.61 8.03
CA VAL A 169 15.21 -4.81 8.27
C VAL A 169 16.09 -6.03 8.54
N GLU A 170 17.20 -6.22 7.83
CA GLU A 170 18.14 -7.32 8.06
C GLU A 170 18.75 -7.33 9.48
N THR A 171 18.96 -6.14 10.05
CA THR A 171 19.52 -5.97 11.42
C THR A 171 18.47 -5.91 12.51
N ASP A 172 17.20 -6.19 12.21
CA ASP A 172 16.07 -6.07 13.14
C ASP A 172 15.89 -4.65 13.75
N ALA A 173 16.45 -3.61 13.14
CA ALA A 173 16.13 -2.22 13.50
C ALA A 173 14.68 -1.89 13.18
N ILE A 174 14.12 -2.53 12.16
CA ILE A 174 12.69 -2.56 11.81
C ILE A 174 12.24 -4.02 11.74
N LYS A 175 11.09 -4.33 12.34
CA LYS A 175 10.54 -5.69 12.38
C LYS A 175 9.16 -5.77 11.74
N PHE A 176 8.94 -6.74 10.88
CA PHE A 176 7.62 -7.09 10.37
C PHE A 176 6.93 -8.11 11.27
N ILE A 177 5.67 -7.86 11.55
CA ILE A 177 4.82 -8.74 12.36
C ILE A 177 3.54 -9.05 11.55
N PRO A 178 3.35 -10.31 11.14
CA PRO A 178 4.26 -11.46 11.30
C PRO A 178 5.48 -11.41 10.36
N LYS A 179 6.56 -12.05 10.78
CA LYS A 179 7.88 -12.01 10.13
C LYS A 179 7.91 -12.51 8.68
N ASN A 180 6.96 -13.35 8.28
CA ASN A 180 6.90 -13.87 6.91
C ASN A 180 6.79 -12.78 5.84
N TRP A 181 6.29 -11.58 6.17
CA TRP A 181 6.19 -10.45 5.25
C TRP A 181 7.53 -9.77 4.93
N GLU A 182 8.57 -10.04 5.71
CA GLU A 182 9.93 -9.62 5.35
C GLU A 182 10.37 -10.19 3.99
N LYS A 183 9.95 -11.43 3.67
CA LYS A 183 10.26 -12.04 2.37
C LYS A 183 9.71 -11.21 1.21
N THR A 184 8.45 -10.79 1.31
CA THR A 184 7.82 -9.94 0.28
C THR A 184 8.51 -8.59 0.18
N TYR A 185 8.88 -7.98 1.33
CA TYR A 185 9.64 -6.73 1.37
C TYR A 185 10.99 -6.87 0.65
N PHE A 186 11.80 -7.88 0.98
CA PHE A 186 13.11 -8.10 0.36
C PHE A 186 13.03 -8.43 -1.12
N GLU A 187 12.03 -9.20 -1.55
CA GLU A 187 11.81 -9.52 -2.97
C GLU A 187 11.63 -8.25 -3.82
N TRP A 188 10.89 -7.28 -3.31
CA TRP A 188 10.73 -5.98 -3.96
C TRP A 188 11.99 -5.11 -3.86
N MET A 189 12.63 -5.06 -2.69
CA MET A 189 13.75 -4.16 -2.43
C MET A 189 15.03 -4.55 -3.20
N TYR A 190 15.36 -5.83 -3.30
CA TYR A 190 16.51 -6.29 -4.07
C TYR A 190 16.37 -6.08 -5.58
N ASN A 191 15.14 -6.04 -6.08
CA ASN A 191 14.82 -5.85 -7.49
C ASN A 191 14.28 -4.44 -7.80
N ILE A 192 14.49 -3.48 -6.89
CA ILE A 192 13.89 -2.16 -7.02
C ILE A 192 14.40 -1.43 -8.25
N GLN A 193 13.46 -0.81 -8.98
CA GLN A 193 13.75 0.05 -10.13
C GLN A 193 13.61 1.52 -9.73
N ASP A 194 14.20 2.42 -10.51
CA ASP A 194 14.04 3.84 -10.32
C ASP A 194 12.55 4.23 -10.34
N TRP A 195 12.17 5.10 -9.44
CA TRP A 195 10.77 5.43 -9.18
C TRP A 195 10.37 6.70 -9.91
N CYS A 196 9.54 6.56 -10.96
CA CYS A 196 8.89 7.69 -11.59
C CYS A 196 7.89 8.34 -10.62
N ILE A 197 8.09 9.61 -10.32
CA ILE A 197 7.28 10.38 -9.35
C ILE A 197 6.40 11.44 -9.98
N SER A 198 6.48 11.70 -11.28
CA SER A 198 5.61 12.63 -12.00
C SER A 198 4.35 11.93 -12.51
N ARG A 199 3.23 12.65 -12.46
CA ARG A 199 1.91 12.18 -12.92
C ARG A 199 1.22 13.27 -13.74
N GLN A 200 0.65 12.89 -14.87
CA GLN A 200 -0.12 13.74 -15.78
C GLN A 200 -1.60 13.67 -15.43
N ILE A 201 -1.96 14.18 -14.24
CA ILE A 201 -3.33 14.23 -13.71
C ILE A 201 -3.64 15.62 -13.16
N TRP A 202 -4.91 15.98 -13.07
CA TRP A 202 -5.32 17.32 -12.65
C TRP A 202 -5.28 17.54 -11.13
N TRP A 203 -5.33 16.47 -10.34
CA TRP A 203 -5.37 16.57 -8.89
C TRP A 203 -4.11 15.99 -8.27
N GLY A 204 -3.44 16.78 -7.44
CA GLY A 204 -2.23 16.37 -6.71
C GLY A 204 -1.37 17.57 -6.31
N HIS A 205 -0.20 17.28 -5.76
CA HIS A 205 0.81 18.29 -5.42
C HIS A 205 1.62 18.60 -6.68
N ARG A 206 1.45 19.80 -7.22
CA ARG A 206 2.19 20.25 -8.39
C ARG A 206 3.70 20.21 -8.12
N ILE A 207 4.47 19.70 -9.06
CA ILE A 207 5.92 19.59 -8.92
C ILE A 207 6.53 20.99 -8.76
N PRO A 208 7.32 21.22 -7.69
CA PRO A 208 7.88 22.53 -7.37
C PRO A 208 9.16 22.80 -8.19
N ALA A 209 9.06 22.67 -9.50
CA ALA A 209 10.14 22.90 -10.45
C ALA A 209 9.70 23.92 -11.50
N TRP A 210 10.65 24.73 -11.96
CA TRP A 210 10.47 25.75 -13.00
C TRP A 210 11.53 25.57 -14.07
N TYR A 211 11.14 25.84 -15.30
CA TYR A 211 12.00 25.76 -16.48
C TYR A 211 12.17 27.13 -17.10
N ASP A 212 13.38 27.49 -17.51
CA ASP A 212 13.61 28.64 -18.35
C ASP A 212 13.51 28.31 -19.85
N GLN A 213 13.71 29.31 -20.70
CA GLN A 213 13.63 29.14 -22.16
C GLN A 213 14.77 28.27 -22.73
N GLU A 214 15.85 28.07 -21.99
CA GLU A 214 17.00 27.24 -22.37
C GLU A 214 16.84 25.79 -21.89
N GLY A 215 15.76 25.49 -21.12
CA GLY A 215 15.50 24.18 -20.56
C GLY A 215 16.23 23.92 -19.22
N ASN A 216 16.82 24.92 -18.61
CA ASN A 216 17.39 24.79 -17.26
C ASN A 216 16.31 24.57 -16.22
N VAL A 217 16.54 23.69 -15.26
CA VAL A 217 15.59 23.30 -14.22
C VAL A 217 15.95 23.94 -12.89
N TYR A 218 14.99 24.57 -12.24
CA TYR A 218 15.12 25.20 -10.94
C TYR A 218 14.06 24.67 -9.97
N VAL A 219 14.45 24.31 -8.76
CA VAL A 219 13.54 23.78 -7.73
C VAL A 219 13.39 24.76 -6.59
N GLY A 220 12.16 25.03 -6.16
CA GLY A 220 11.87 25.93 -5.05
C GLY A 220 10.39 25.91 -4.66
N LEU A 221 10.06 26.58 -3.55
CA LEU A 221 8.68 26.65 -3.02
C LEU A 221 7.76 27.56 -3.85
N SER A 222 8.34 28.49 -4.57
CA SER A 222 7.62 29.42 -5.45
C SER A 222 8.58 30.00 -6.50
N GLU A 223 8.05 30.61 -7.57
CA GLU A 223 8.84 31.30 -8.57
C GLU A 223 9.77 32.36 -7.94
N LYS A 224 9.26 33.10 -6.95
CA LYS A 224 10.05 34.09 -6.22
C LYS A 224 11.23 33.43 -5.46
N ASP A 225 10.99 32.30 -4.80
CA ASP A 225 12.03 31.55 -4.09
C ASP A 225 13.10 31.06 -5.06
N VAL A 226 12.69 30.52 -6.22
CA VAL A 226 13.58 30.09 -7.30
C VAL A 226 14.45 31.25 -7.79
N ARG A 227 13.86 32.40 -8.05
CA ARG A 227 14.61 33.59 -8.51
C ARG A 227 15.65 34.04 -7.50
N VAL A 228 15.27 34.10 -6.24
CA VAL A 228 16.19 34.53 -5.15
C VAL A 228 17.34 33.52 -4.98
N LYS A 229 17.03 32.21 -4.92
CA LYS A 229 18.03 31.15 -4.72
C LYS A 229 19.06 31.05 -5.85
N ASN A 230 18.62 31.33 -7.08
CA ASN A 230 19.46 31.14 -8.27
C ASN A 230 19.93 32.50 -8.87
N ASN A 231 19.68 33.64 -8.22
CA ASN A 231 19.99 34.97 -8.68
C ASN A 231 19.51 35.26 -10.12
N LEU A 232 18.27 34.86 -10.43
CA LEU A 232 17.68 35.03 -11.75
C LEU A 232 17.07 36.38 -11.94
N SER A 233 17.32 37.01 -13.11
CA SER A 233 16.68 38.26 -13.52
C SER A 233 15.18 38.08 -13.72
N GLU A 234 14.40 39.15 -13.48
CA GLU A 234 12.96 39.21 -13.79
C GLU A 234 12.66 39.02 -15.31
N GLU A 235 13.66 39.27 -16.16
CA GLU A 235 13.52 39.11 -17.61
C GLU A 235 13.49 37.65 -18.07
N ILE A 236 13.98 36.72 -17.25
CA ILE A 236 13.95 35.28 -17.53
C ILE A 236 12.52 34.77 -17.32
N VAL A 237 11.91 34.28 -18.36
CA VAL A 237 10.58 33.65 -18.27
C VAL A 237 10.73 32.26 -17.65
N LEU A 238 10.05 32.05 -16.50
CA LEU A 238 10.00 30.76 -15.84
C LEU A 238 8.62 30.13 -15.99
N VAL A 239 8.59 28.87 -16.38
CA VAL A 239 7.36 28.07 -16.50
C VAL A 239 7.44 26.94 -15.46
N GLN A 240 6.43 26.87 -14.59
CA GLN A 240 6.35 25.78 -13.61
C GLN A 240 5.95 24.48 -14.31
N ASP A 241 6.53 23.37 -13.87
CA ASP A 241 6.16 22.03 -14.26
C ASP A 241 4.62 21.82 -14.17
N GLU A 242 4.01 21.24 -15.20
CA GLU A 242 2.56 21.02 -15.23
C GLU A 242 2.14 19.73 -14.51
N ASP A 243 3.08 18.80 -14.30
CA ASP A 243 2.85 17.54 -13.65
C ASP A 243 2.67 17.68 -12.14
N VAL A 244 2.06 16.68 -11.54
CA VAL A 244 1.93 16.56 -10.08
C VAL A 244 2.75 15.38 -9.58
N LEU A 245 3.10 15.41 -8.29
CA LEU A 245 3.81 14.32 -7.65
C LEU A 245 2.92 13.08 -7.48
N ASP A 246 3.52 11.92 -7.60
CA ASP A 246 2.91 10.65 -7.22
C ASP A 246 2.39 10.73 -5.77
N THR A 247 1.16 10.30 -5.53
CA THR A 247 0.55 10.25 -4.20
C THR A 247 1.46 9.54 -3.18
N TRP A 248 2.13 8.48 -3.61
CA TRP A 248 3.03 7.71 -2.76
C TRP A 248 4.32 8.46 -2.41
N PHE A 249 4.73 9.45 -3.20
CA PHE A 249 5.87 10.29 -2.85
C PHE A 249 5.55 11.16 -1.63
N SER A 250 4.42 11.85 -1.64
CA SER A 250 3.95 12.61 -0.49
C SER A 250 3.67 11.72 0.72
N SER A 251 3.05 10.55 0.49
CA SER A 251 2.74 9.58 1.54
C SER A 251 3.99 8.98 2.20
N ALA A 252 5.11 8.90 1.47
CA ALA A 252 6.39 8.43 2.01
C ALA A 252 7.00 9.39 3.04
N LEU A 253 6.62 10.66 3.00
CA LEU A 253 7.08 11.69 3.95
C LEU A 253 6.25 11.72 5.25
N TRP A 254 5.13 11.03 5.28
CA TRP A 254 4.13 11.09 6.35
C TRP A 254 4.71 10.92 7.77
N PRO A 255 5.63 9.97 8.05
CA PRO A 255 6.12 9.74 9.41
C PRO A 255 6.77 10.95 10.08
N PHE A 256 7.32 11.87 9.30
CA PHE A 256 8.02 13.05 9.80
C PHE A 256 7.38 14.38 9.36
N SER A 257 6.76 14.45 8.18
CA SER A 257 6.13 15.67 7.69
C SER A 257 4.92 16.10 8.54
N THR A 258 4.13 15.15 9.03
CA THR A 258 2.99 15.41 9.92
C THR A 258 3.40 15.86 11.33
N LEU A 259 4.66 15.67 11.68
CA LEU A 259 5.24 16.09 12.96
C LEU A 259 5.96 17.45 12.85
N GLY A 260 5.84 18.12 11.70
CA GLY A 260 6.31 19.49 11.47
C GLY A 260 7.63 19.61 10.70
N TRP A 261 8.22 18.48 10.23
CA TRP A 261 9.39 18.58 9.35
C TRP A 261 9.09 19.49 8.13
N PRO A 262 10.03 20.36 7.67
CA PRO A 262 11.47 20.37 7.95
C PRO A 262 11.90 21.12 9.22
N GLU A 263 10.99 21.61 10.04
CA GLU A 263 11.32 22.27 11.29
C GLU A 263 11.55 21.26 12.41
N GLU A 264 12.47 21.58 13.34
CA GLU A 264 12.75 20.77 14.51
C GLU A 264 11.72 21.02 15.62
N THR A 265 10.51 20.48 15.46
CA THR A 265 9.42 20.64 16.43
C THR A 265 9.59 19.73 17.66
N SER A 266 8.86 20.03 18.74
CA SER A 266 8.77 19.18 19.94
C SER A 266 8.14 17.84 19.63
N GLU A 267 7.15 17.83 18.72
CA GLU A 267 6.43 16.65 18.25
C GLU A 267 7.35 15.70 17.49
N LEU A 268 8.16 16.25 16.56
CA LEU A 268 9.13 15.47 15.80
C LEU A 268 10.15 14.80 16.74
N LYS A 269 10.70 15.57 17.70
CA LYS A 269 11.67 15.04 18.68
C LYS A 269 11.08 13.99 19.61
N LYS A 270 9.78 14.05 19.90
CA LYS A 270 9.10 13.12 20.83
C LYS A 270 8.58 11.86 20.14
N PHE A 271 8.04 11.98 18.95
CA PHE A 271 7.25 10.92 18.30
C PHE A 271 7.94 10.26 17.09
N TYR A 272 9.07 10.79 16.65
CA TYR A 272 9.91 10.17 15.62
C TYR A 272 11.17 9.58 16.25
N PRO A 273 11.53 8.31 15.98
CA PRO A 273 10.75 7.29 15.27
C PRO A 273 9.49 6.85 16.04
N THR A 274 8.43 6.50 15.30
CA THR A 274 7.23 5.93 15.91
C THR A 274 7.47 4.50 16.40
N SER A 275 6.69 4.05 17.39
CA SER A 275 6.86 2.70 17.94
C SER A 275 6.30 1.63 17.00
N LEU A 276 5.15 1.91 16.38
CA LEU A 276 4.41 0.92 15.61
C LEU A 276 3.74 1.57 14.39
N LEU A 277 3.90 0.95 13.22
CA LEU A 277 3.09 1.18 12.03
C LEU A 277 2.10 0.01 11.86
N VAL A 278 0.82 0.30 11.65
CA VAL A 278 -0.20 -0.70 11.35
C VAL A 278 -0.69 -0.49 9.92
N THR A 279 -0.62 -1.51 9.07
CA THR A 279 -1.02 -1.39 7.66
C THR A 279 -1.37 -2.74 7.03
N GLY A 280 -2.02 -2.71 5.86
CA GLY A 280 -2.28 -3.89 5.05
C GLY A 280 -1.05 -4.37 4.29
N PHE A 281 -1.04 -5.65 3.95
CA PHE A 281 0.05 -6.26 3.19
C PHE A 281 0.16 -5.75 1.74
N ASP A 282 -0.93 -5.29 1.18
CA ASP A 282 -1.05 -4.84 -0.22
C ASP A 282 -0.31 -3.54 -0.51
N ILE A 283 0.07 -2.78 0.52
CA ILE A 283 0.84 -1.54 0.38
C ILE A 283 2.23 -1.58 1.03
N ILE A 284 2.76 -2.77 1.29
CA ILE A 284 4.14 -2.93 1.81
C ILE A 284 5.14 -2.22 0.90
N PHE A 285 5.09 -2.47 -0.41
CA PHE A 285 5.99 -1.82 -1.35
C PHE A 285 5.65 -0.35 -1.59
N PHE A 286 4.38 -0.05 -1.82
CA PHE A 286 3.96 1.30 -2.22
C PHE A 286 4.09 2.33 -1.10
N TRP A 287 3.97 1.91 0.15
CA TRP A 287 3.98 2.82 1.28
C TRP A 287 5.08 2.52 2.30
N VAL A 288 5.12 1.31 2.85
CA VAL A 288 6.05 0.94 3.93
C VAL A 288 7.50 1.09 3.47
N ALA A 289 7.88 0.44 2.36
CA ALA A 289 9.24 0.50 1.83
C ALA A 289 9.67 1.93 1.49
N ARG A 290 8.76 2.72 0.92
CA ARG A 290 9.02 4.12 0.57
C ARG A 290 9.17 5.00 1.79
N MET A 291 8.38 4.80 2.86
CA MET A 291 8.57 5.51 4.13
C MET A 291 9.92 5.18 4.77
N ILE A 292 10.36 3.91 4.71
CA ILE A 292 11.66 3.50 5.25
C ILE A 292 12.79 4.17 4.48
N MET A 293 12.77 4.11 3.14
CA MET A 293 13.77 4.76 2.29
C MET A 293 13.84 6.27 2.54
N MET A 294 12.70 6.95 2.52
CA MET A 294 12.66 8.41 2.69
C MET A 294 13.00 8.83 4.12
N GLY A 295 12.55 8.09 5.14
CA GLY A 295 12.90 8.35 6.53
C GLY A 295 14.41 8.25 6.77
N LEU A 296 15.04 7.19 6.31
CA LEU A 296 16.50 7.02 6.42
C LEU A 296 17.26 8.09 5.62
N HIS A 297 16.82 8.40 4.41
CA HIS A 297 17.48 9.40 3.56
C HIS A 297 17.37 10.83 4.11
N VAL A 298 16.21 11.20 4.68
CA VAL A 298 15.91 12.58 5.09
C VAL A 298 16.23 12.82 6.57
N GLN A 299 15.91 11.85 7.44
CA GLN A 299 16.08 11.97 8.89
C GLN A 299 17.30 11.22 9.43
N ASN A 300 17.96 10.39 8.60
CA ASN A 300 19.06 9.50 9.00
C ASN A 300 18.67 8.52 10.14
N GLU A 301 17.38 8.26 10.31
CA GLU A 301 16.84 7.38 11.33
C GLU A 301 15.63 6.62 10.79
N VAL A 302 15.39 5.39 11.30
CA VAL A 302 14.24 4.58 10.91
C VAL A 302 12.92 5.29 11.25
N PRO A 303 11.90 5.28 10.38
CA PRO A 303 10.65 6.00 10.65
C PRO A 303 9.78 5.34 11.72
N PHE A 304 9.93 4.04 11.93
CA PHE A 304 9.20 3.22 12.92
C PHE A 304 9.99 1.96 13.24
N LYS A 305 9.70 1.34 14.40
CA LYS A 305 10.41 0.15 14.89
C LYS A 305 9.70 -1.15 14.48
N ASP A 306 8.40 -1.22 14.70
CA ASP A 306 7.59 -2.40 14.41
C ASP A 306 6.56 -2.10 13.32
N ILE A 307 6.30 -3.08 12.45
CA ILE A 307 5.30 -3.01 11.38
C ILE A 307 4.33 -4.16 11.58
N LEU A 308 3.13 -3.85 12.06
CA LEU A 308 2.05 -4.83 12.18
C LEU A 308 1.26 -4.89 10.87
N ILE A 309 1.37 -6.02 10.19
CA ILE A 309 0.64 -6.27 8.94
C ILE A 309 -0.68 -6.96 9.28
N HIS A 310 -1.78 -6.32 8.90
CA HIS A 310 -3.11 -6.91 8.96
C HIS A 310 -3.57 -7.42 7.59
N GLY A 311 -4.53 -8.34 7.61
CA GLY A 311 -5.22 -8.81 6.41
C GLY A 311 -6.31 -7.84 5.94
N LEU A 312 -6.87 -8.10 4.77
CA LEU A 312 -7.99 -7.35 4.23
C LEU A 312 -9.32 -7.97 4.68
N VAL A 313 -10.32 -7.11 4.89
CA VAL A 313 -11.70 -7.57 5.11
C VAL A 313 -12.29 -8.01 3.77
N ARG A 314 -12.79 -9.23 3.71
CA ARG A 314 -13.42 -9.84 2.53
C ARG A 314 -14.90 -10.14 2.82
N ASP A 315 -15.66 -10.43 1.77
CA ASP A 315 -17.04 -10.91 1.97
C ASP A 315 -17.07 -12.27 2.68
N SER A 316 -18.23 -12.72 3.14
CA SER A 316 -18.40 -14.00 3.86
C SER A 316 -17.93 -15.23 3.08
N LYS A 317 -17.74 -15.11 1.76
CA LYS A 317 -17.20 -16.16 0.87
C LYS A 317 -15.70 -16.00 0.62
N GLY A 318 -15.02 -15.08 1.30
CA GLY A 318 -13.58 -14.81 1.14
C GLY A 318 -13.21 -14.03 -0.12
N ARG A 319 -14.17 -13.47 -0.87
CA ARG A 319 -13.89 -12.71 -2.09
C ARG A 319 -13.59 -11.25 -1.76
N LYS A 320 -12.73 -10.63 -2.57
CA LYS A 320 -12.48 -9.19 -2.47
C LYS A 320 -13.77 -8.41 -2.68
N MET A 321 -14.06 -7.48 -1.78
CA MET A 321 -15.21 -6.60 -1.90
C MET A 321 -14.98 -5.56 -3.02
N SER A 322 -16.00 -5.36 -3.87
CA SER A 322 -16.00 -4.30 -4.87
C SER A 322 -17.43 -3.83 -5.16
N LYS A 323 -17.56 -2.55 -5.52
CA LYS A 323 -18.88 -1.98 -5.91
C LYS A 323 -19.46 -2.68 -7.14
N SER A 324 -18.61 -3.11 -8.08
CA SER A 324 -19.03 -3.81 -9.30
C SER A 324 -19.58 -5.21 -9.05
N LEU A 325 -19.16 -5.87 -7.97
CA LEU A 325 -19.68 -7.19 -7.56
C LEU A 325 -20.89 -7.08 -6.62
N GLY A 326 -21.22 -5.88 -6.13
CA GLY A 326 -22.33 -5.66 -5.19
C GLY A 326 -22.18 -6.39 -3.85
N ASN A 327 -20.95 -6.73 -3.46
CA ASN A 327 -20.63 -7.46 -2.23
C ASN A 327 -19.92 -6.58 -1.19
N THR A 328 -19.98 -5.27 -1.34
CA THR A 328 -19.46 -4.32 -0.35
C THR A 328 -20.37 -4.23 0.85
N ILE A 329 -19.78 -4.21 2.03
CA ILE A 329 -20.45 -3.99 3.31
C ILE A 329 -20.14 -2.56 3.75
N ASP A 330 -21.16 -1.76 4.05
CA ASP A 330 -20.99 -0.41 4.56
C ASP A 330 -20.80 -0.46 6.09
N PRO A 331 -19.62 -0.06 6.61
CA PRO A 331 -19.38 -0.04 8.05
C PRO A 331 -20.25 0.98 8.79
N LEU A 332 -20.75 2.03 8.12
CA LEU A 332 -21.65 3.00 8.73
C LEU A 332 -23.02 2.38 8.99
N GLU A 333 -23.56 1.65 8.02
CA GLU A 333 -24.83 0.92 8.18
C GLU A 333 -24.74 -0.11 9.31
N LEU A 334 -23.65 -0.87 9.39
CA LEU A 334 -23.42 -1.81 10.49
C LEU A 334 -23.35 -1.09 11.85
N SER A 335 -22.69 0.06 11.89
CA SER A 335 -22.56 0.87 13.11
C SER A 335 -23.92 1.45 13.55
N GLU A 336 -24.75 1.90 12.62
CA GLU A 336 -26.12 2.38 12.91
C GLU A 336 -27.02 1.26 13.45
N ASN A 337 -26.97 0.07 12.84
CA ASN A 337 -27.81 -1.07 13.20
C ASN A 337 -27.39 -1.76 14.51
N HIS A 338 -26.09 -1.84 14.76
CA HIS A 338 -25.54 -2.69 15.85
C HIS A 338 -24.74 -1.92 16.88
N GLY A 339 -24.34 -0.69 16.60
CA GLY A 339 -23.46 0.12 17.43
C GLY A 339 -21.98 0.02 17.01
N ALA A 340 -21.27 1.14 17.11
CA ALA A 340 -19.85 1.22 16.75
C ALA A 340 -18.96 0.24 17.55
N ASP A 341 -19.22 0.07 18.83
CA ASP A 341 -18.47 -0.86 19.69
C ASP A 341 -18.64 -2.32 19.26
N ALA A 342 -19.84 -2.69 18.81
CA ALA A 342 -20.09 -4.05 18.32
C ALA A 342 -19.28 -4.34 17.03
N LEU A 343 -19.24 -3.39 16.10
CA LEU A 343 -18.44 -3.51 14.90
C LEU A 343 -16.93 -3.59 15.23
N ARG A 344 -16.44 -2.67 16.07
CA ARG A 344 -15.02 -2.65 16.51
C ARG A 344 -14.61 -3.96 17.17
N PHE A 345 -15.38 -4.42 18.14
CA PHE A 345 -15.06 -5.65 18.88
C PHE A 345 -15.11 -6.88 17.98
N SER A 346 -16.08 -7.00 17.07
CA SER A 346 -16.18 -8.11 16.14
C SER A 346 -14.95 -8.22 15.22
N LEU A 347 -14.43 -7.09 14.74
CA LEU A 347 -13.21 -7.06 13.92
C LEU A 347 -11.98 -7.39 14.74
N ILE A 348 -11.83 -6.78 15.92
CA ILE A 348 -10.66 -7.00 16.80
C ILE A 348 -10.57 -8.48 17.22
N GLU A 349 -11.69 -9.10 17.62
CA GLU A 349 -11.71 -10.50 18.06
C GLU A 349 -11.34 -11.48 16.91
N LYS A 350 -11.63 -11.14 15.66
CA LYS A 350 -11.42 -12.03 14.50
C LYS A 350 -10.15 -11.74 13.72
N ALA A 351 -9.57 -10.55 13.86
CA ALA A 351 -8.40 -10.13 13.09
C ALA A 351 -7.13 -10.84 13.57
N SER A 352 -6.68 -11.83 12.83
CA SER A 352 -5.35 -12.44 13.03
C SER A 352 -4.31 -11.70 12.17
N PRO A 353 -3.11 -11.41 12.71
CA PRO A 353 -2.06 -10.73 11.95
C PRO A 353 -1.76 -11.42 10.62
N GLY A 354 -1.73 -10.63 9.54
CA GLY A 354 -1.34 -11.08 8.20
C GLY A 354 -2.35 -12.00 7.47
N GLN A 355 -3.54 -12.19 8.02
CA GLN A 355 -4.58 -13.04 7.39
C GLN A 355 -5.82 -12.22 7.03
N ASP A 356 -6.37 -12.50 5.85
CA ASP A 356 -7.63 -11.91 5.41
C ASP A 356 -8.78 -12.36 6.33
N VAL A 357 -9.73 -11.45 6.55
CA VAL A 357 -10.87 -11.66 7.44
C VAL A 357 -12.14 -11.79 6.59
N PRO A 358 -12.68 -13.01 6.39
CA PRO A 358 -13.98 -13.19 5.74
C PRO A 358 -15.07 -12.74 6.71
N PHE A 359 -15.51 -11.48 6.57
CA PHE A 359 -16.44 -10.86 7.50
C PHE A 359 -17.86 -11.40 7.36
N ASP A 360 -18.48 -11.67 8.51
CA ASP A 360 -19.88 -12.05 8.62
C ASP A 360 -20.59 -11.10 9.60
N GLU A 361 -21.74 -10.56 9.19
CA GLU A 361 -22.54 -9.63 10.01
C GLU A 361 -22.99 -10.28 11.34
N GLU A 362 -23.15 -11.59 11.38
CA GLU A 362 -23.51 -12.30 12.62
C GLU A 362 -22.49 -12.07 13.75
N TRP A 363 -21.23 -11.80 13.42
CA TRP A 363 -20.21 -11.46 14.42
C TRP A 363 -20.53 -10.13 15.12
N THR A 364 -21.01 -9.15 14.36
CA THR A 364 -21.41 -7.85 14.92
C THR A 364 -22.65 -8.00 15.81
N VAL A 365 -23.60 -8.85 15.41
CA VAL A 365 -24.77 -9.19 16.23
C VAL A 365 -24.34 -9.87 17.54
N ALA A 366 -23.38 -10.79 17.50
CA ALA A 366 -22.85 -11.45 18.69
C ALA A 366 -22.13 -10.46 19.61
N ALA A 367 -21.33 -9.57 19.04
CA ALA A 367 -20.63 -8.51 19.78
C ALA A 367 -21.62 -7.53 20.46
N LYS A 368 -22.74 -7.18 19.78
CA LYS A 368 -23.84 -6.39 20.38
C LYS A 368 -24.45 -7.08 21.60
N LYS A 369 -24.69 -8.40 21.50
CA LYS A 369 -25.19 -9.20 22.64
C LYS A 369 -24.20 -9.19 23.81
N PHE A 370 -22.91 -9.25 23.50
CA PHE A 370 -21.86 -9.13 24.51
C PHE A 370 -21.87 -7.75 25.19
N GLY A 371 -21.95 -6.65 24.43
CA GLY A 371 -22.11 -5.30 24.98
C GLY A 371 -23.32 -5.19 25.91
N ASN A 372 -24.47 -5.74 25.49
CA ASN A 372 -25.68 -5.78 26.33
C ASN A 372 -25.45 -6.57 27.64
N LYS A 373 -24.66 -7.65 27.61
CA LYS A 373 -24.31 -8.42 28.81
C LYS A 373 -23.43 -7.59 29.74
N VAL A 374 -22.44 -6.85 29.21
CA VAL A 374 -21.60 -5.92 29.99
C VAL A 374 -22.43 -4.81 30.63
N TRP A 375 -23.39 -4.24 29.89
CA TRP A 375 -24.34 -3.23 30.41
C TRP A 375 -25.18 -3.77 31.56
N ASN A 376 -25.71 -4.98 31.43
CA ASN A 376 -26.51 -5.59 32.52
C ASN A 376 -25.64 -5.97 33.71
N ALA A 377 -24.37 -6.36 33.47
CA ALA A 377 -23.39 -6.58 34.52
C ALA A 377 -23.14 -5.30 35.32
N ALA A 378 -23.02 -4.14 34.63
CA ALA A 378 -22.86 -2.85 35.30
C ALA A 378 -24.03 -2.53 36.22
N LYS A 379 -25.27 -2.76 35.78
CA LYS A 379 -26.47 -2.57 36.63
C LYS A 379 -26.44 -3.46 37.88
N PHE A 380 -25.98 -4.70 37.73
CA PHE A 380 -25.84 -5.62 38.85
C PHE A 380 -24.80 -5.10 39.84
N VAL A 381 -23.61 -4.70 39.36
CA VAL A 381 -22.55 -4.16 40.22
C VAL A 381 -23.03 -2.89 40.94
N HIS A 382 -23.71 -1.98 40.22
CA HIS A 382 -24.23 -0.76 40.81
C HIS A 382 -25.29 -1.02 41.93
N LEU A 383 -26.10 -2.05 41.74
CA LEU A 383 -27.11 -2.43 42.73
C LEU A 383 -26.53 -3.01 44.02
N TYR A 384 -25.42 -3.76 43.92
CA TYR A 384 -24.86 -4.54 45.05
C TYR A 384 -23.59 -3.95 45.63
N THR A 385 -23.07 -2.83 45.10
CA THR A 385 -21.86 -2.20 45.61
C THR A 385 -22.07 -0.72 45.89
N ASP A 386 -21.39 -0.18 46.89
CA ASP A 386 -21.35 1.25 47.17
C ASP A 386 -19.88 1.76 47.12
N ASN A 387 -19.68 3.08 47.14
CA ASN A 387 -18.37 3.71 46.95
C ASN A 387 -17.48 3.70 48.23
N SER A 388 -17.88 3.09 49.33
CA SER A 388 -17.35 3.40 50.64
C SER A 388 -16.18 2.55 51.14
N ASN A 389 -15.70 1.53 50.37
CA ASN A 389 -14.80 0.55 50.92
C ASN A 389 -13.60 0.26 50.04
N ASN A 390 -12.39 0.69 50.49
CA ASN A 390 -11.10 0.29 49.93
C ASN A 390 -10.44 -0.75 50.88
N LEU A 391 -10.65 -2.03 50.58
CA LEU A 391 -9.95 -3.12 51.25
C LEU A 391 -8.62 -3.39 50.57
N LYS A 392 -7.59 -3.77 51.36
CA LYS A 392 -6.34 -4.25 50.82
C LYS A 392 -6.45 -5.74 50.44
N ILE A 393 -5.67 -6.18 49.44
CA ILE A 393 -5.69 -7.59 48.97
C ILE A 393 -5.46 -8.61 50.08
N ASP A 394 -4.61 -8.31 51.06
CA ASP A 394 -4.31 -9.16 52.20
C ASP A 394 -5.44 -9.28 53.23
N GLU A 395 -6.43 -8.40 53.14
CA GLU A 395 -7.66 -8.43 53.95
C GLU A 395 -8.76 -9.31 53.35
N ILE A 396 -8.61 -9.75 52.10
CA ILE A 396 -9.56 -10.60 51.35
C ILE A 396 -9.33 -12.07 51.76
N LYS A 397 -10.36 -12.71 52.31
CA LYS A 397 -10.26 -14.07 52.86
C LYS A 397 -11.32 -15.04 52.34
N CYS A 398 -12.43 -14.54 51.84
CA CYS A 398 -13.47 -15.38 51.27
C CYS A 398 -12.93 -16.16 50.06
N PRO A 399 -13.02 -17.48 50.00
CA PRO A 399 -12.40 -18.29 48.96
C PRO A 399 -12.84 -17.92 47.57
N GLU A 400 -14.09 -17.57 47.35
CA GLU A 400 -14.68 -17.18 46.06
C GLU A 400 -14.12 -15.84 45.62
N ASN A 401 -13.92 -14.89 46.51
CA ASN A 401 -13.32 -13.60 46.26
C ASN A 401 -11.83 -13.75 45.90
N VAL A 402 -11.09 -14.57 46.62
CA VAL A 402 -9.70 -14.92 46.34
C VAL A 402 -9.58 -15.62 44.96
N TRP A 403 -10.52 -16.51 44.67
CA TRP A 403 -10.57 -17.20 43.37
C TRP A 403 -10.69 -16.24 42.22
N ILE A 404 -11.68 -15.33 42.23
CA ILE A 404 -11.92 -14.44 41.09
C ILE A 404 -10.78 -13.45 40.91
N ILE A 405 -10.18 -12.91 41.96
CA ILE A 405 -9.00 -12.03 41.88
C ILE A 405 -7.82 -12.79 41.28
N THR A 406 -7.56 -14.02 41.76
CA THR A 406 -6.48 -14.86 41.25
C THR A 406 -6.68 -15.17 39.77
N ARG A 407 -7.94 -15.46 39.36
CA ARG A 407 -8.30 -15.74 37.99
C ARG A 407 -8.12 -14.52 37.12
N PHE A 408 -8.59 -13.34 37.58
CA PHE A 408 -8.42 -12.06 36.90
C PHE A 408 -6.94 -11.74 36.67
N ASN A 409 -6.12 -11.81 37.72
CA ASN A 409 -4.68 -11.54 37.62
C ASN A 409 -3.95 -12.49 36.65
N LYS A 410 -4.37 -13.76 36.58
CA LYS A 410 -3.83 -14.71 35.63
C LYS A 410 -4.18 -14.32 34.22
N VAL A 411 -5.44 -13.97 33.97
CA VAL A 411 -5.95 -13.54 32.67
C VAL A 411 -5.29 -12.23 32.24
N LEU A 412 -5.13 -11.27 33.15
CA LEU A 412 -4.46 -10.00 32.86
C LEU A 412 -3.02 -10.21 32.41
N LYS A 413 -2.25 -11.04 33.09
CA LYS A 413 -0.87 -11.37 32.68
C LYS A 413 -0.80 -12.05 31.33
N GLU A 414 -1.76 -12.94 31.02
CA GLU A 414 -1.85 -13.60 29.71
C GLU A 414 -2.25 -12.60 28.64
N PHE A 415 -3.22 -11.71 28.91
CA PHE A 415 -3.64 -10.63 28.01
C PHE A 415 -2.47 -9.71 27.68
N ASP A 416 -1.75 -9.22 28.71
CA ASP A 416 -0.61 -8.31 28.52
C ASP A 416 0.51 -8.95 27.70
N SER A 417 0.80 -10.24 27.93
CA SER A 417 1.78 -10.97 27.14
C SER A 417 1.37 -11.09 25.67
N LEU A 418 0.12 -11.48 25.40
CA LEU A 418 -0.40 -11.59 24.04
C LEU A 418 -0.48 -10.23 23.34
N PHE A 419 -0.90 -9.19 24.07
CA PHE A 419 -0.99 -7.83 23.53
C PHE A 419 0.39 -7.27 23.20
N LYS A 420 1.39 -7.51 24.04
CA LYS A 420 2.79 -7.13 23.80
C LYS A 420 3.38 -7.83 22.56
N ASP A 421 2.94 -9.07 22.29
CA ASP A 421 3.32 -9.83 21.12
C ASP A 421 2.47 -9.49 19.89
N TYR A 422 1.63 -8.44 19.94
CA TYR A 422 0.69 -8.02 18.89
C TYR A 422 -0.38 -9.07 18.54
N LYS A 423 -0.61 -10.06 19.40
CA LYS A 423 -1.68 -11.07 19.26
C LYS A 423 -3.00 -10.56 19.85
N VAL A 424 -3.45 -9.41 19.35
CA VAL A 424 -4.58 -8.66 19.91
C VAL A 424 -5.87 -9.47 19.93
N SER A 425 -6.16 -10.20 18.83
CA SER A 425 -7.33 -11.07 18.75
C SER A 425 -7.33 -12.15 19.84
N ASP A 426 -6.19 -12.80 20.07
CA ASP A 426 -6.08 -13.86 21.06
C ASP A 426 -6.19 -13.29 22.47
N ALA A 427 -5.62 -12.11 22.73
CA ALA A 427 -5.76 -11.39 24.00
C ALA A 427 -7.24 -11.14 24.32
N TYR A 428 -8.01 -10.57 23.37
CA TYR A 428 -9.44 -10.31 23.60
C TYR A 428 -10.28 -11.59 23.67
N LYS A 429 -9.91 -12.69 23.02
CA LYS A 429 -10.59 -14.00 23.20
C LYS A 429 -10.41 -14.54 24.62
N VAL A 430 -9.18 -14.50 25.14
CA VAL A 430 -8.91 -14.92 26.55
C VAL A 430 -9.71 -14.05 27.52
N PHE A 431 -9.72 -12.75 27.31
CA PHE A 431 -10.43 -11.81 28.15
C PHE A 431 -11.96 -11.94 28.04
N TYR A 432 -12.49 -12.12 26.85
CA TYR A 432 -13.92 -12.40 26.64
C TYR A 432 -14.38 -13.65 27.38
N ASN A 433 -13.62 -14.74 27.32
CA ASN A 433 -13.94 -15.98 28.04
C ASN A 433 -13.97 -15.78 29.54
N PHE A 434 -13.02 -15.02 30.09
CA PHE A 434 -13.02 -14.64 31.50
C PHE A 434 -14.26 -13.83 31.86
N LEU A 435 -14.58 -12.78 31.11
CA LEU A 435 -15.75 -11.95 31.39
C LEU A 435 -17.04 -12.75 31.31
N TRP A 436 -17.19 -13.52 30.23
CA TRP A 436 -18.44 -14.24 30.00
C TRP A 436 -18.64 -15.35 31.01
N SER A 437 -17.66 -16.24 31.17
CA SER A 437 -17.81 -17.45 31.95
C SER A 437 -17.43 -17.24 33.42
N ASP A 438 -16.21 -16.81 33.73
CA ASP A 438 -15.71 -16.77 35.09
C ASP A 438 -16.39 -15.65 35.89
N LEU A 439 -16.47 -14.43 35.30
CA LEU A 439 -17.02 -13.27 36.01
C LEU A 439 -18.55 -13.25 36.02
N PHE A 440 -19.19 -13.22 34.81
CA PHE A 440 -20.64 -12.98 34.72
C PHE A 440 -21.48 -14.22 35.00
N ASP A 441 -21.07 -15.42 34.54
CA ASP A 441 -21.87 -16.63 34.74
C ASP A 441 -21.62 -17.26 36.12
N TRP A 442 -20.39 -17.27 36.60
CA TRP A 442 -20.06 -17.91 37.89
C TRP A 442 -19.98 -16.93 39.05
N TYR A 443 -19.05 -15.97 39.01
CA TYR A 443 -18.79 -15.14 40.16
C TYR A 443 -19.98 -14.24 40.54
N PHE A 444 -20.70 -13.69 39.56
CA PHE A 444 -21.89 -12.90 39.85
C PHE A 444 -22.99 -13.73 40.54
N GLU A 445 -23.20 -14.98 40.17
CA GLU A 445 -24.15 -15.84 40.83
C GLU A 445 -23.71 -16.22 42.26
N LEU A 446 -22.43 -16.50 42.44
CA LEU A 446 -21.85 -16.77 43.80
C LEU A 446 -21.94 -15.52 44.68
N SER A 447 -21.65 -14.34 44.13
CA SER A 447 -21.65 -13.09 44.91
C SER A 447 -23.04 -12.72 45.48
N LYS A 448 -24.14 -13.14 44.88
CA LYS A 448 -25.49 -12.92 45.42
C LYS A 448 -25.66 -13.51 46.80
N ASN A 449 -25.21 -14.75 47.02
CA ASN A 449 -25.28 -15.42 48.30
C ASN A 449 -24.29 -14.84 49.30
N LEU A 450 -23.10 -14.48 48.86
CA LEU A 450 -22.06 -13.90 49.69
C LEU A 450 -22.42 -12.48 50.18
N ILE A 451 -23.08 -11.68 49.38
CA ILE A 451 -23.57 -10.33 49.76
C ILE A 451 -24.77 -10.40 50.70
N ALA A 452 -25.57 -11.47 50.59
CA ALA A 452 -26.69 -11.70 51.50
C ALA A 452 -26.23 -12.10 52.91
N ASP A 453 -24.99 -12.56 53.07
CA ASP A 453 -24.32 -12.87 54.36
C ASP A 453 -23.55 -11.64 54.84
N ASP A 454 -24.00 -11.02 55.94
CA ASP A 454 -23.35 -9.81 56.50
C ASP A 454 -21.85 -9.97 56.76
N SER A 455 -21.34 -11.19 57.03
CA SER A 455 -19.93 -11.45 57.25
C SER A 455 -19.06 -11.30 56.02
N ASN A 456 -19.60 -11.54 54.85
CA ASN A 456 -18.88 -11.52 53.59
C ASN A 456 -19.27 -10.31 52.68
N LYS A 457 -20.34 -9.62 52.99
CA LYS A 457 -20.94 -8.57 52.18
C LYS A 457 -19.96 -7.48 51.77
N LEU A 458 -19.21 -6.94 52.79
CA LEU A 458 -18.28 -5.84 52.55
C LEU A 458 -17.16 -6.23 51.60
N GLU A 459 -16.52 -7.38 51.89
CA GLU A 459 -15.43 -7.92 51.08
C GLU A 459 -15.89 -8.23 49.69
N THR A 460 -17.04 -8.93 49.54
CA THR A 460 -17.55 -9.32 48.19
C THR A 460 -17.99 -8.12 47.36
N SER A 461 -18.62 -7.10 47.96
CA SER A 461 -18.98 -5.85 47.28
C SER A 461 -17.73 -5.12 46.76
N HIS A 462 -16.66 -5.05 47.55
CA HIS A 462 -15.42 -4.44 47.15
C HIS A 462 -14.77 -5.20 45.98
N VAL A 463 -14.63 -6.53 46.07
CA VAL A 463 -14.02 -7.37 45.05
C VAL A 463 -14.81 -7.33 43.73
N LEU A 464 -16.15 -7.44 43.83
CA LEU A 464 -17.04 -7.38 42.71
C LEU A 464 -16.89 -6.07 41.92
N ARG A 465 -16.89 -4.94 42.64
CA ARG A 465 -16.69 -3.61 42.08
C ARG A 465 -15.30 -3.47 41.42
N SER A 466 -14.23 -3.82 42.16
CA SER A 466 -12.86 -3.64 41.70
C SER A 466 -12.57 -4.45 40.43
N VAL A 467 -12.89 -5.76 40.41
CA VAL A 467 -12.66 -6.62 39.27
C VAL A 467 -13.48 -6.17 38.08
N PHE A 468 -14.73 -5.70 38.27
CA PHE A 468 -15.54 -5.19 37.19
C PHE A 468 -15.00 -3.89 36.58
N LEU A 469 -14.62 -2.91 37.41
CA LEU A 469 -14.07 -1.63 36.96
C LEU A 469 -12.71 -1.80 36.24
N ASP A 470 -11.85 -2.65 36.76
CA ASP A 470 -10.60 -2.98 36.07
C ASP A 470 -10.84 -3.72 34.76
N SER A 471 -11.90 -4.54 34.70
CA SER A 471 -12.32 -5.16 33.44
C SER A 471 -12.77 -4.14 32.39
N LEU A 472 -13.44 -3.05 32.79
CA LEU A 472 -13.80 -1.97 31.87
C LEU A 472 -12.58 -1.28 31.28
N LYS A 473 -11.50 -1.08 32.04
CA LYS A 473 -10.23 -0.50 31.56
C LYS A 473 -9.62 -1.35 30.45
N ILE A 474 -9.62 -2.69 30.59
CA ILE A 474 -9.10 -3.62 29.58
C ILE A 474 -9.99 -3.65 28.33
N LEU A 475 -11.31 -3.53 28.50
CA LEU A 475 -12.28 -3.57 27.40
C LEU A 475 -12.34 -2.25 26.62
N ASN A 476 -12.02 -1.11 27.25
CA ASN A 476 -12.17 0.23 26.69
C ASN A 476 -11.52 0.41 25.31
N PRO A 477 -10.27 -0.02 25.05
CA PRO A 477 -9.67 0.13 23.71
C PRO A 477 -10.47 -0.55 22.59
N ALA A 478 -11.18 -1.63 22.89
CA ALA A 478 -12.01 -2.35 21.91
C ALA A 478 -13.46 -1.82 21.83
N MET A 479 -14.05 -1.44 22.96
CA MET A 479 -15.45 -0.98 23.08
C MET A 479 -15.53 0.35 23.85
N PRO A 480 -14.96 1.45 23.30
CA PRO A 480 -14.78 2.70 24.05
C PRO A 480 -16.09 3.35 24.49
N HIS A 481 -17.13 3.31 23.69
CA HIS A 481 -18.36 4.05 24.01
C HIS A 481 -19.13 3.47 25.17
N ILE A 482 -19.41 2.17 25.13
CA ILE A 482 -20.19 1.51 26.20
C ILE A 482 -19.41 1.47 27.52
N THR A 483 -18.10 1.28 27.47
CA THR A 483 -17.29 1.22 28.69
C THR A 483 -17.15 2.58 29.35
N GLU A 484 -17.01 3.66 28.58
CA GLU A 484 -16.98 5.04 29.07
C GLU A 484 -18.33 5.43 29.69
N GLU A 485 -19.44 5.12 29.01
CA GLU A 485 -20.80 5.39 29.54
C GLU A 485 -21.05 4.65 30.84
N ILE A 486 -20.63 3.38 30.93
CA ILE A 486 -20.73 2.61 32.19
C ILE A 486 -19.87 3.25 33.26
N TRP A 487 -18.60 3.59 32.93
CA TRP A 487 -17.65 4.17 33.88
C TRP A 487 -18.18 5.44 34.54
N SER A 488 -18.78 6.33 33.75
CA SER A 488 -19.36 7.60 34.23
C SER A 488 -20.41 7.42 35.32
N SER A 489 -21.02 6.23 35.46
CA SER A 489 -21.95 5.92 36.54
C SER A 489 -21.25 5.51 37.86
N PHE A 490 -19.95 5.27 37.82
CA PHE A 490 -19.16 4.81 38.97
C PHE A 490 -18.09 5.81 39.43
N ASP A 491 -17.61 6.66 38.50
CA ASP A 491 -16.51 7.59 38.72
C ASP A 491 -16.69 8.84 37.86
N ASP A 492 -16.28 10.00 38.36
CA ASP A 492 -16.38 11.29 37.67
C ASP A 492 -15.20 11.56 36.69
N THR A 493 -14.20 10.68 36.67
CA THR A 493 -13.07 10.77 35.73
C THR A 493 -13.39 10.13 34.40
N LEU A 494 -12.63 10.43 33.35
CA LEU A 494 -12.73 9.70 32.08
C LEU A 494 -12.02 8.35 32.23
N LEU A 495 -12.62 7.27 31.74
CA LEU A 495 -12.03 5.92 31.76
C LEU A 495 -10.72 5.88 30.99
N ILE A 496 -10.62 6.56 29.85
CA ILE A 496 -9.42 6.62 29.02
C ILE A 496 -8.21 7.20 29.74
N ASP A 497 -8.42 8.07 30.74
CA ASP A 497 -7.35 8.69 31.51
C ASP A 497 -6.88 7.83 32.71
N ASN A 498 -7.54 6.71 32.93
CA ASN A 498 -7.26 5.85 34.07
C ASN A 498 -6.08 4.91 33.80
N VAL A 499 -5.37 4.59 34.88
CA VAL A 499 -4.21 3.69 34.84
C VAL A 499 -4.64 2.27 34.50
N TRP A 500 -3.86 1.62 33.63
CA TRP A 500 -4.03 0.21 33.31
C TRP A 500 -3.92 -0.67 34.56
N PRO A 501 -4.75 -1.73 34.71
CA PRO A 501 -4.67 -2.65 35.85
C PRO A 501 -3.31 -3.34 35.91
N THR A 502 -2.79 -3.59 37.14
CA THR A 502 -1.49 -4.23 37.38
C THR A 502 -1.61 -5.44 38.31
#